data_3b000edee346590b5cc581294d71a26d
#
_entry.id   3b000edee346590b5cc581294d71a26d
#
_cell.length_a   1.000
_cell.length_b   1.000
_cell.length_c   1.000
_cell.angle_alpha   90.00
_cell.angle_beta   90.00
_cell.angle_gamma   90.00
#
_symmetry.space_group_name_H-M   'P 1'
#
loop_
_entity.id
_entity.type
_entity.pdbx_description
1 polymer ?
#
loop_
_entity_poly.entity_id
_entity_poly.type
_entity_poly.pdbx_seq_one_letter_code
_entity_poly.pdbx_strand_id
1 'polypeptide(L)'
;MNVLSLGSSSGVVWGRVPITAPAGAATGVTSRADTHSQMRRYAQTGPTAKLSSAPMTTMWGAPLHRRWRGSRLRDPRQAKFLTLASLKWVLANRAYTPWYLVRYWRLLRFKLANPHIITRGMVFLGKGVEIHATPELAQLEIGRWVHIGDKNTIRAHEGSLRFGDKVVLGRDNVINTYLDIEIGDSVLMADWCYICDFDHRMDDITLPIKDQGIIKSPVRIGPDTWIGVKVSVLRGTTIGRGCVLGSHAVVRGAIPDYSIAVGAPAKVVKNRQLSWEASAAQRAELAAALADIERKKAAR
;
A
#
# COMPACT_ATOMS: atom_id res chain seq x y z
N MET A 1 -19.57 -4.42 46.14
CA MET A 1 -19.54 -3.45 47.25
C MET A 1 -18.77 -2.25 46.81
N ASN A 2 -19.47 -1.11 46.79
CA ASN A 2 -19.06 0.29 46.75
C ASN A 2 -18.07 0.73 45.65
N VAL A 3 -18.50 1.38 44.60
CA VAL A 3 -18.98 2.77 44.39
C VAL A 3 -18.24 3.83 45.22
N LEU A 4 -17.47 4.65 44.53
CA LEU A 4 -17.35 6.08 44.82
C LEU A 4 -17.02 6.86 43.54
N SER A 5 -17.98 7.67 43.14
CA SER A 5 -17.93 8.82 42.25
C SER A 5 -17.28 9.99 42.99
N LEU A 6 -16.43 10.75 42.31
CA LEU A 6 -16.28 12.20 42.50
C LEU A 6 -15.72 12.81 41.21
N GLY A 7 -16.48 13.66 40.65
CA GLY A 7 -16.26 14.67 39.72
C GLY A 7 -15.50 15.87 40.20
N SER A 8 -14.83 16.54 39.30
CA SER A 8 -14.77 17.99 39.25
C SER A 8 -14.20 18.47 37.93
N SER A 9 -14.94 19.33 37.30
CA SER A 9 -14.66 20.18 36.17
C SER A 9 -13.45 21.09 36.41
N SER A 10 -12.54 21.18 35.45
CA SER A 10 -11.72 22.38 35.26
C SER A 10 -11.61 22.66 33.76
N GLY A 11 -12.34 23.70 33.34
CA GLY A 11 -12.31 24.25 31.99
C GLY A 11 -10.95 24.87 31.66
N VAL A 12 -10.36 24.49 30.59
CA VAL A 12 -9.23 25.18 29.97
C VAL A 12 -9.77 26.18 28.96
N VAL A 13 -9.71 27.44 29.31
CA VAL A 13 -10.02 28.59 28.47
C VAL A 13 -8.91 28.75 27.44
N TRP A 14 -9.18 28.56 26.18
CA TRP A 14 -8.26 28.90 25.10
C TRP A 14 -8.29 30.40 24.85
N GLY A 15 -7.24 31.09 25.27
CA GLY A 15 -7.00 32.50 24.99
C GLY A 15 -6.79 32.70 23.48
N ARG A 16 -7.55 33.62 22.89
CA ARG A 16 -7.35 34.13 21.53
C ARG A 16 -6.03 34.89 21.45
N VAL A 17 -5.11 34.41 20.59
CA VAL A 17 -3.92 35.18 20.18
C VAL A 17 -4.35 36.05 18.97
N PRO A 18 -4.16 37.35 19.01
CA PRO A 18 -4.46 38.20 17.85
C PRO A 18 -3.36 38.03 16.79
N ILE A 19 -3.80 37.70 15.56
CA ILE A 19 -2.94 37.67 14.37
C ILE A 19 -2.82 39.11 13.88
N THR A 20 -1.69 39.76 14.10
CA THR A 20 -1.32 41.00 13.43
C THR A 20 -0.70 40.65 12.09
N ALA A 21 -1.34 41.06 10.99
CA ALA A 21 -0.79 41.00 9.66
C ALA A 21 0.23 42.12 9.45
N PRO A 22 1.38 41.90 8.79
CA PRO A 22 2.21 42.97 8.30
C PRO A 22 1.62 43.54 7.02
N ALA A 23 1.43 44.85 7.01
CA ALA A 23 1.06 45.62 5.84
C ALA A 23 2.24 45.80 4.87
N GLY A 24 1.99 45.68 3.58
CA GLY A 24 2.78 46.31 2.53
C GLY A 24 3.52 45.38 1.58
N ALA A 25 2.89 45.05 0.46
CA ALA A 25 3.56 45.01 -0.85
C ALA A 25 2.49 45.08 -1.97
N ALA A 26 2.69 45.96 -2.90
CA ALA A 26 1.77 46.46 -3.89
C ALA A 26 1.31 45.49 -4.97
N THR A 27 0.05 45.58 -5.29
CA THR A 27 -0.61 45.51 -6.61
C THR A 27 0.22 45.16 -7.83
N GLY A 28 0.00 43.95 -8.35
CA GLY A 28 0.20 43.61 -9.75
C GLY A 28 -1.03 42.88 -10.26
N VAL A 29 -2.04 43.63 -10.70
CA VAL A 29 -3.19 43.11 -11.44
C VAL A 29 -2.70 42.82 -12.86
N THR A 30 -2.39 41.56 -13.16
CA THR A 30 -2.15 41.10 -14.53
C THR A 30 -3.51 40.98 -15.23
N SER A 31 -3.64 41.71 -16.36
CA SER A 31 -4.85 41.82 -17.14
C SER A 31 -5.24 40.46 -17.76
N ARG A 32 -6.55 40.29 -17.95
CA ARG A 32 -7.21 39.13 -18.58
C ARG A 32 -6.68 38.79 -20.00
N ALA A 33 -5.83 39.65 -20.58
CA ALA A 33 -5.22 39.48 -21.90
C ALA A 33 -3.98 38.57 -21.90
N ASP A 34 -3.23 38.48 -20.78
CA ASP A 34 -1.99 37.71 -20.72
C ASP A 34 -2.22 36.21 -20.57
N THR A 35 -3.34 35.80 -19.98
CA THR A 35 -3.69 34.36 -19.83
C THR A 35 -4.05 33.72 -21.18
N HIS A 36 -4.64 34.47 -22.10
CA HIS A 36 -4.99 33.95 -23.44
C HIS A 36 -3.76 33.79 -24.36
N SER A 37 -2.74 34.61 -24.18
CA SER A 37 -1.50 34.51 -24.98
C SER A 37 -0.59 33.32 -24.53
N GLN A 38 -0.58 32.99 -23.26
CA GLN A 38 0.15 31.83 -22.77
C GLN A 38 -0.48 30.50 -23.19
N MET A 39 -1.82 30.41 -23.22
CA MET A 39 -2.50 29.22 -23.72
C MET A 39 -2.27 28.95 -25.21
N ARG A 40 -2.11 29.98 -26.03
CA ARG A 40 -1.82 29.80 -27.46
C ARG A 40 -0.40 29.33 -27.75
N ARG A 41 0.58 29.58 -26.89
CA ARG A 41 1.97 29.12 -27.06
C ARG A 41 2.15 27.62 -26.70
N TYR A 42 1.29 27.07 -25.84
CA TYR A 42 1.34 25.64 -25.48
C TYR A 42 0.73 24.72 -26.56
N ALA A 43 -0.11 25.26 -27.45
CA ALA A 43 -0.77 24.48 -28.50
C ALA A 43 0.09 24.28 -29.77
N GLN A 44 1.28 24.89 -29.88
CA GLN A 44 2.08 24.86 -31.11
C GLN A 44 3.37 24.01 -31.03
N THR A 45 3.72 23.37 -29.90
CA THR A 45 4.99 22.63 -29.75
C THR A 45 4.83 21.18 -29.26
N GLY A 46 3.68 20.53 -29.44
CA GLY A 46 3.52 19.10 -29.15
C GLY A 46 3.91 18.21 -30.33
N PRO A 47 4.70 17.13 -30.13
CA PRO A 47 5.03 16.21 -31.22
C PRO A 47 3.75 15.48 -31.69
N THR A 48 3.47 15.57 -32.98
CA THR A 48 2.41 14.80 -33.67
C THR A 48 2.77 13.33 -33.72
N ALA A 49 2.42 12.57 -32.69
CA ALA A 49 2.43 11.12 -32.76
C ALA A 49 1.16 10.66 -33.50
N LYS A 50 1.35 10.02 -34.65
CA LYS A 50 0.27 9.38 -35.40
C LYS A 50 -0.39 8.31 -34.52
N LEU A 51 -1.63 8.55 -34.11
CA LEU A 51 -2.48 7.57 -33.45
C LEU A 51 -2.82 6.43 -34.44
N SER A 52 -2.29 5.24 -34.20
CA SER A 52 -2.75 3.99 -34.79
C SER A 52 -4.15 3.72 -34.24
N SER A 53 -5.15 3.73 -35.11
CA SER A 53 -6.53 3.37 -34.81
C SER A 53 -6.66 1.86 -34.66
N ALA A 54 -6.48 1.35 -33.44
CA ALA A 54 -6.94 0.01 -33.10
C ALA A 54 -8.42 0.10 -32.66
N PRO A 55 -9.31 -0.79 -33.12
CA PRO A 55 -10.74 -0.72 -32.80
C PRO A 55 -10.97 -0.97 -31.31
N MET A 56 -11.76 -0.09 -30.68
CA MET A 56 -12.26 -0.26 -29.32
C MET A 56 -13.13 -1.53 -29.24
N THR A 57 -12.64 -2.55 -28.57
CA THR A 57 -13.46 -3.70 -28.19
C THR A 57 -14.31 -3.30 -26.98
N THR A 58 -15.61 -3.29 -27.18
CA THR A 58 -16.64 -3.00 -26.18
C THR A 58 -16.51 -3.98 -25.00
N MET A 59 -16.52 -3.45 -23.77
CA MET A 59 -16.33 -4.16 -22.51
C MET A 59 -17.47 -5.12 -22.11
N TRP A 60 -18.46 -5.35 -23.00
CA TRP A 60 -19.62 -6.20 -22.77
C TRP A 60 -19.84 -7.12 -23.99
N GLY A 61 -19.14 -8.24 -24.03
CA GLY A 61 -19.39 -9.19 -25.11
C GLY A 61 -18.29 -10.20 -25.43
N ALA A 62 -17.49 -10.62 -24.47
CA ALA A 62 -16.64 -11.78 -24.67
C ALA A 62 -17.49 -13.07 -24.51
N PRO A 63 -17.48 -14.01 -25.48
CA PRO A 63 -18.27 -15.23 -25.38
C PRO A 63 -17.76 -16.11 -24.24
N LEU A 64 -18.65 -16.50 -23.33
CA LEU A 64 -18.47 -17.34 -22.15
C LEU A 64 -17.98 -18.78 -22.41
N HIS A 65 -17.53 -19.11 -23.60
CA HIS A 65 -17.21 -20.48 -24.02
C HIS A 65 -15.84 -20.62 -24.71
N ARG A 66 -14.76 -20.18 -24.07
CA ARG A 66 -13.48 -20.83 -24.32
C ARG A 66 -13.07 -21.61 -23.08
N ARG A 67 -13.52 -22.87 -23.04
CA ARG A 67 -13.07 -23.88 -22.07
C ARG A 67 -11.55 -23.86 -22.06
N TRP A 68 -10.98 -23.33 -20.98
CA TRP A 68 -9.58 -23.29 -20.72
C TRP A 68 -8.98 -24.71 -20.78
N ARG A 69 -8.33 -25.03 -21.89
CA ARG A 69 -7.42 -26.17 -22.05
C ARG A 69 -5.98 -25.66 -22.03
N GLY A 70 -5.67 -24.73 -21.13
CA GLY A 70 -4.31 -24.36 -20.81
C GLY A 70 -3.64 -25.54 -20.13
N SER A 71 -2.41 -25.84 -20.53
CA SER A 71 -1.61 -26.95 -20.02
C SER A 71 -1.67 -27.01 -18.51
N ARG A 72 -2.07 -28.15 -17.96
CA ARG A 72 -2.05 -28.49 -16.54
C ARG A 72 -0.62 -28.65 -16.01
N LEU A 73 0.34 -27.99 -16.60
CA LEU A 73 1.68 -27.90 -16.05
C LEU A 73 1.59 -26.95 -14.85
N ARG A 74 1.63 -27.55 -13.68
CA ARG A 74 1.61 -26.87 -12.39
C ARG A 74 2.82 -25.94 -12.38
N ASP A 75 2.60 -24.63 -12.27
CA ASP A 75 3.68 -23.66 -12.13
C ASP A 75 4.61 -24.13 -10.99
N PRO A 76 5.94 -24.26 -11.22
CA PRO A 76 6.87 -24.76 -10.20
C PRO A 76 6.91 -23.90 -8.94
N ARG A 77 6.49 -22.62 -9.04
CA ARG A 77 6.37 -21.70 -7.88
C ARG A 77 5.15 -22.00 -7.02
N GLN A 78 4.16 -22.75 -7.54
CA GLN A 78 2.94 -23.07 -6.82
C GLN A 78 3.21 -24.08 -5.70
N ALA A 79 3.04 -23.67 -4.44
CA ALA A 79 3.20 -24.56 -3.30
C ALA A 79 2.14 -25.66 -3.24
N LYS A 80 2.56 -26.86 -2.87
CA LYS A 80 1.63 -27.94 -2.56
C LYS A 80 0.89 -27.60 -1.26
N PHE A 81 -0.43 -27.86 -1.22
CA PHE A 81 -1.26 -27.56 -0.05
C PHE A 81 -0.85 -28.40 1.19
N LEU A 82 -0.59 -29.69 0.98
CA LEU A 82 -0.15 -30.60 2.04
C LEU A 82 1.25 -31.13 1.71
N THR A 83 2.19 -30.91 2.63
CA THR A 83 3.54 -31.51 2.61
C THR A 83 3.87 -32.01 3.99
N LEU A 84 4.82 -32.94 4.09
CA LEU A 84 5.30 -33.43 5.39
C LEU A 84 5.83 -32.27 6.27
N ALA A 85 6.48 -31.30 5.63
CA ALA A 85 6.97 -30.10 6.30
C ALA A 85 5.83 -29.24 6.86
N SER A 86 4.74 -29.05 6.08
CA SER A 86 3.58 -28.29 6.56
C SER A 86 2.88 -29.00 7.71
N LEU A 87 2.78 -30.33 7.67
CA LEU A 87 2.21 -31.11 8.76
C LEU A 87 3.06 -31.00 10.04
N LYS A 88 4.38 -31.17 9.93
CA LYS A 88 5.31 -30.99 11.06
C LYS A 88 5.17 -29.58 11.66
N TRP A 89 5.07 -28.55 10.83
CA TRP A 89 4.88 -27.18 11.30
C TRP A 89 3.56 -26.99 12.05
N VAL A 90 2.46 -27.54 11.52
CA VAL A 90 1.12 -27.48 12.16
C VAL A 90 1.17 -28.10 13.57
N LEU A 91 1.81 -29.27 13.71
CA LEU A 91 1.94 -29.98 14.99
C LEU A 91 2.85 -29.20 15.96
N ALA A 92 4.02 -28.75 15.49
CA ALA A 92 4.99 -28.03 16.32
C ALA A 92 4.45 -26.71 16.85
N ASN A 93 3.62 -26.01 16.06
CA ASN A 93 3.06 -24.71 16.42
C ASN A 93 1.62 -24.81 16.96
N ARG A 94 1.10 -26.02 17.23
CA ARG A 94 -0.29 -26.26 17.68
C ARG A 94 -1.33 -25.57 16.78
N ALA A 95 -1.05 -25.47 15.48
CA ALA A 95 -1.85 -24.75 14.50
C ALA A 95 -3.05 -25.58 14.00
N TYR A 96 -3.71 -26.33 14.89
CA TYR A 96 -4.89 -27.15 14.63
C TYR A 96 -6.14 -26.65 15.38
N THR A 97 -6.09 -25.41 15.90
CA THR A 97 -7.26 -24.79 16.52
C THR A 97 -8.35 -24.48 15.48
N PRO A 98 -9.63 -24.35 15.87
CA PRO A 98 -10.72 -24.01 14.93
C PRO A 98 -10.42 -22.79 14.07
N TRP A 99 -9.71 -21.81 14.64
CA TRP A 99 -9.26 -20.61 13.93
C TRP A 99 -8.36 -20.93 12.72
N TYR A 100 -7.40 -21.82 12.87
CA TYR A 100 -6.53 -22.27 11.78
C TYR A 100 -7.27 -23.17 10.79
N LEU A 101 -8.11 -24.10 11.28
CA LEU A 101 -8.84 -25.03 10.43
C LEU A 101 -9.76 -24.30 9.43
N VAL A 102 -10.46 -23.26 9.87
CA VAL A 102 -11.28 -22.41 8.99
C VAL A 102 -10.43 -21.74 7.92
N ARG A 103 -9.23 -21.27 8.26
CA ARG A 103 -8.32 -20.63 7.30
C ARG A 103 -7.72 -21.63 6.31
N TYR A 104 -7.39 -22.82 6.75
CA TYR A 104 -6.95 -23.88 5.84
C TYR A 104 -8.05 -24.25 4.84
N TRP A 105 -9.28 -24.35 5.30
CA TRP A 105 -10.43 -24.59 4.43
C TRP A 105 -10.64 -23.46 3.42
N ARG A 106 -10.55 -22.21 3.85
CA ARG A 106 -10.63 -21.04 2.94
C ARG A 106 -9.52 -21.07 1.88
N LEU A 107 -8.29 -21.35 2.29
CA LEU A 107 -7.16 -21.47 1.35
C LEU A 107 -7.37 -22.62 0.36
N LEU A 108 -7.84 -23.78 0.84
CA LEU A 108 -8.12 -24.92 -0.05
C LEU A 108 -9.20 -24.54 -1.09
N ARG A 109 -10.32 -23.99 -0.65
CA ARG A 109 -11.36 -23.49 -1.58
C ARG A 109 -10.82 -22.48 -2.57
N PHE A 110 -10.03 -21.53 -2.09
CA PHE A 110 -9.42 -20.51 -2.93
C PHE A 110 -8.52 -21.13 -4.02
N LYS A 111 -7.63 -22.05 -3.64
CA LYS A 111 -6.74 -22.73 -4.60
C LYS A 111 -7.49 -23.57 -5.63
N LEU A 112 -8.59 -24.19 -5.24
CA LEU A 112 -9.43 -24.98 -6.15
C LEU A 112 -10.21 -24.09 -7.13
N ALA A 113 -10.71 -22.94 -6.65
CA ALA A 113 -11.45 -21.98 -7.43
C ALA A 113 -10.56 -21.14 -8.37
N ASN A 114 -9.29 -20.89 -7.98
CA ASN A 114 -8.36 -20.00 -8.66
C ASN A 114 -7.01 -20.69 -8.95
N PRO A 115 -6.98 -21.74 -9.78
CA PRO A 115 -5.74 -22.52 -10.02
C PRO A 115 -4.66 -21.72 -10.77
N HIS A 116 -5.00 -20.60 -11.39
CA HIS A 116 -4.11 -19.70 -12.11
C HIS A 116 -3.40 -18.69 -11.18
N ILE A 117 -3.87 -18.51 -9.93
CA ILE A 117 -3.24 -17.63 -8.96
C ILE A 117 -2.15 -18.41 -8.22
N ILE A 118 -0.92 -17.88 -8.24
CA ILE A 118 0.24 -18.53 -7.65
C ILE A 118 0.27 -18.23 -6.15
N THR A 119 0.31 -19.28 -5.31
CA THR A 119 0.59 -19.16 -3.89
C THR A 119 1.87 -19.90 -3.57
N ARG A 120 2.92 -19.18 -3.14
CA ARG A 120 4.26 -19.76 -2.86
C ARG A 120 4.32 -20.54 -1.55
N GLY A 121 3.29 -20.42 -0.72
CA GLY A 121 3.21 -21.15 0.57
C GLY A 121 1.87 -21.01 1.23
N MET A 122 1.89 -21.03 2.56
CA MET A 122 0.70 -20.83 3.38
C MET A 122 0.23 -19.36 3.28
N VAL A 123 -1.07 -19.19 3.02
CA VAL A 123 -1.76 -17.89 3.00
C VAL A 123 -2.98 -17.98 3.91
N PHE A 124 -3.12 -17.04 4.82
CA PHE A 124 -4.24 -16.99 5.77
C PHE A 124 -5.28 -15.99 5.30
N LEU A 125 -6.42 -16.51 4.82
CA LEU A 125 -7.51 -15.69 4.29
C LEU A 125 -8.55 -15.40 5.36
N GLY A 126 -8.88 -14.15 5.54
CA GLY A 126 -9.96 -13.66 6.38
C GLY A 126 -11.35 -14.00 5.83
N LYS A 127 -12.40 -13.53 6.50
CA LYS A 127 -13.80 -13.66 6.08
C LYS A 127 -14.11 -12.61 5.00
N GLY A 128 -14.81 -13.01 3.94
CA GLY A 128 -15.25 -12.07 2.90
C GLY A 128 -14.12 -11.48 2.07
N VAL A 129 -12.95 -12.14 1.99
CA VAL A 129 -11.85 -11.74 1.13
C VAL A 129 -12.21 -12.07 -0.32
N GLU A 130 -12.10 -11.06 -1.19
CA GLU A 130 -12.30 -11.15 -2.63
C GLU A 130 -10.96 -11.02 -3.34
N ILE A 131 -10.53 -12.08 -4.02
CA ILE A 131 -9.30 -12.05 -4.83
C ILE A 131 -9.68 -12.47 -6.24
N HIS A 132 -9.43 -11.57 -7.18
CA HIS A 132 -9.69 -11.79 -8.59
C HIS A 132 -8.44 -11.47 -9.42
N ALA A 133 -8.08 -12.36 -10.32
CA ALA A 133 -7.09 -12.12 -11.36
C ALA A 133 -7.69 -12.56 -12.69
N THR A 134 -7.67 -11.68 -13.70
CA THR A 134 -8.21 -12.02 -15.02
C THR A 134 -7.32 -13.07 -15.67
N PRO A 135 -7.83 -14.28 -15.95
CA PRO A 135 -7.04 -15.33 -16.59
C PRO A 135 -6.43 -14.84 -17.90
N GLU A 136 -5.19 -15.23 -18.18
CA GLU A 136 -4.40 -14.90 -19.38
C GLU A 136 -3.95 -13.42 -19.48
N LEU A 137 -4.59 -12.48 -18.78
CA LEU A 137 -4.24 -11.06 -18.80
C LEU A 137 -3.48 -10.62 -17.55
N ALA A 138 -3.76 -11.25 -16.41
CA ALA A 138 -3.17 -10.86 -15.14
C ALA A 138 -2.41 -12.00 -14.48
N GLN A 139 -1.26 -11.69 -13.90
CA GLN A 139 -0.50 -12.57 -13.05
C GLN A 139 -0.62 -12.12 -11.59
N LEU A 140 -1.14 -12.97 -10.73
CA LEU A 140 -1.18 -12.73 -9.29
C LEU A 140 -0.34 -13.78 -8.56
N GLU A 141 0.64 -13.29 -7.79
CA GLU A 141 1.52 -14.13 -6.99
C GLU A 141 1.47 -13.70 -5.52
N ILE A 142 1.24 -14.65 -4.61
CA ILE A 142 1.16 -14.42 -3.16
C ILE A 142 2.27 -15.24 -2.50
N GLY A 143 3.11 -14.55 -1.74
CA GLY A 143 4.24 -15.12 -1.01
C GLY A 143 3.84 -16.06 0.12
N ARG A 144 4.83 -16.52 0.87
CA ARG A 144 4.64 -17.41 2.01
C ARG A 144 4.25 -16.65 3.26
N TRP A 145 3.37 -17.23 4.07
CA TRP A 145 2.96 -16.68 5.38
C TRP A 145 2.28 -15.31 5.27
N VAL A 146 1.61 -15.07 4.15
CA VAL A 146 0.83 -13.86 3.95
C VAL A 146 -0.49 -13.96 4.71
N HIS A 147 -0.81 -12.92 5.47
CA HIS A 147 -2.06 -12.77 6.19
C HIS A 147 -2.92 -11.71 5.48
N ILE A 148 -4.07 -12.10 4.98
CA ILE A 148 -5.04 -11.19 4.38
C ILE A 148 -6.25 -11.14 5.30
N GLY A 149 -6.45 -10.00 5.97
CA GLY A 149 -7.53 -9.75 6.90
C GLY A 149 -8.91 -9.81 6.24
N ASP A 150 -9.96 -9.55 7.02
CA ASP A 150 -11.34 -9.66 6.54
C ASP A 150 -11.67 -8.61 5.48
N LYS A 151 -12.53 -8.95 4.53
CA LYS A 151 -13.13 -8.05 3.52
C LYS A 151 -12.13 -7.30 2.63
N ASN A 152 -10.90 -7.81 2.50
CA ASN A 152 -9.98 -7.25 1.52
C ASN A 152 -10.45 -7.55 0.10
N THR A 153 -10.32 -6.57 -0.79
CA THR A 153 -10.63 -6.68 -2.21
C THR A 153 -9.35 -6.50 -3.03
N ILE A 154 -8.89 -7.55 -3.69
CA ILE A 154 -7.66 -7.59 -4.47
C ILE A 154 -8.00 -7.95 -5.90
N ARG A 155 -7.78 -7.02 -6.83
CA ARG A 155 -8.13 -7.19 -8.25
C ARG A 155 -6.92 -6.93 -9.14
N ALA A 156 -6.50 -7.96 -9.85
CA ALA A 156 -5.55 -7.85 -10.94
C ALA A 156 -6.33 -7.98 -12.26
N HIS A 157 -6.56 -6.84 -12.91
CA HIS A 157 -7.30 -6.78 -14.16
C HIS A 157 -6.41 -7.18 -15.34
N GLU A 158 -5.21 -6.66 -15.35
CA GLU A 158 -4.11 -6.98 -16.28
C GLU A 158 -2.76 -6.84 -15.57
N GLY A 159 -1.68 -7.26 -16.25
CA GLY A 159 -0.32 -7.09 -15.77
C GLY A 159 0.01 -7.98 -14.57
N SER A 160 0.75 -7.47 -13.59
CA SER A 160 1.21 -8.29 -12.48
C SER A 160 1.01 -7.66 -11.10
N LEU A 161 0.57 -8.48 -10.15
CA LEU A 161 0.48 -8.13 -8.74
C LEU A 161 1.24 -9.17 -7.92
N ARG A 162 2.26 -8.74 -7.20
CA ARG A 162 3.12 -9.62 -6.41
C ARG A 162 3.14 -9.21 -4.94
N PHE A 163 2.87 -10.16 -4.07
CA PHE A 163 3.06 -10.05 -2.63
C PHE A 163 4.31 -10.83 -2.22
N GLY A 164 5.19 -10.20 -1.48
CA GLY A 164 6.31 -10.84 -0.83
C GLY A 164 5.91 -11.81 0.30
N ASP A 165 6.89 -12.34 0.99
CA ASP A 165 6.68 -13.24 2.10
C ASP A 165 6.30 -12.46 3.38
N LYS A 166 5.48 -13.05 4.26
CA LYS A 166 5.09 -12.50 5.57
C LYS A 166 4.37 -11.14 5.52
N VAL A 167 3.76 -10.79 4.40
CA VAL A 167 2.93 -9.58 4.30
C VAL A 167 1.68 -9.75 5.16
N VAL A 168 1.32 -8.70 5.89
CA VAL A 168 0.11 -8.65 6.72
C VAL A 168 -0.77 -7.51 6.25
N LEU A 169 -1.97 -7.85 5.80
CA LEU A 169 -3.01 -6.88 5.46
C LEU A 169 -4.08 -6.87 6.56
N GLY A 170 -4.40 -5.69 7.05
CA GLY A 170 -5.56 -5.45 7.90
C GLY A 170 -6.85 -5.78 7.17
N ARG A 171 -7.92 -5.09 7.45
CA ARG A 171 -9.25 -5.34 6.86
C ARG A 171 -9.68 -4.22 5.92
N ASP A 172 -10.63 -4.55 5.04
CA ASP A 172 -11.29 -3.60 4.15
C ASP A 172 -10.32 -2.83 3.22
N ASN A 173 -9.14 -3.40 2.89
CA ASN A 173 -8.21 -2.79 1.93
C ASN A 173 -8.63 -3.10 0.49
N VAL A 174 -8.31 -2.19 -0.42
CA VAL A 174 -8.56 -2.32 -1.84
C VAL A 174 -7.26 -2.19 -2.63
N ILE A 175 -6.92 -3.20 -3.41
CA ILE A 175 -5.74 -3.21 -4.29
C ILE A 175 -6.20 -3.48 -5.71
N ASN A 176 -5.94 -2.55 -6.62
CA ASN A 176 -6.33 -2.65 -8.02
C ASN A 176 -5.11 -2.50 -8.93
N THR A 177 -4.87 -3.49 -9.78
CA THR A 177 -3.72 -3.54 -10.70
C THR A 177 -4.16 -3.59 -12.15
N TYR A 178 -3.55 -2.75 -12.97
CA TYR A 178 -3.65 -2.76 -14.45
C TYR A 178 -2.28 -2.80 -15.13
N LEU A 179 -1.17 -2.71 -14.40
CA LEU A 179 0.17 -2.76 -14.96
C LEU A 179 1.10 -3.62 -14.11
N ASP A 180 1.55 -3.09 -12.96
CA ASP A 180 2.52 -3.79 -12.13
C ASP A 180 2.59 -3.21 -10.71
N ILE A 181 2.12 -3.98 -9.74
CA ILE A 181 2.25 -3.66 -8.32
C ILE A 181 3.10 -4.72 -7.63
N GLU A 182 4.11 -4.27 -6.89
CA GLU A 182 4.94 -5.12 -6.05
C GLU A 182 4.90 -4.65 -4.60
N ILE A 183 4.54 -5.57 -3.70
CA ILE A 183 4.52 -5.37 -2.25
C ILE A 183 5.60 -6.28 -1.66
N GLY A 184 6.63 -5.69 -1.09
CA GLY A 184 7.81 -6.38 -0.57
C GLY A 184 7.54 -7.26 0.65
N ASP A 185 8.57 -7.98 1.08
CA ASP A 185 8.49 -8.88 2.23
C ASP A 185 8.19 -8.12 3.53
N SER A 186 7.45 -8.74 4.44
CA SER A 186 7.16 -8.21 5.79
C SER A 186 6.48 -6.85 5.82
N VAL A 187 5.81 -6.45 4.74
CA VAL A 187 4.98 -5.23 4.74
C VAL A 187 3.78 -5.43 5.66
N LEU A 188 3.55 -4.45 6.52
CA LEU A 188 2.39 -4.37 7.40
C LEU A 188 1.46 -3.26 6.91
N MET A 189 0.28 -3.61 6.44
CA MET A 189 -0.76 -2.68 6.00
C MET A 189 -1.93 -2.71 6.98
N ALA A 190 -2.29 -1.54 7.49
CA ALA A 190 -3.46 -1.38 8.36
C ALA A 190 -4.78 -1.47 7.55
N ASP A 191 -5.87 -0.97 8.12
CA ASP A 191 -7.21 -1.08 7.56
C ASP A 191 -7.53 0.05 6.56
N TRP A 192 -8.47 -0.20 5.62
CA TRP A 192 -9.03 0.75 4.66
C TRP A 192 -8.01 1.45 3.76
N CYS A 193 -6.89 0.82 3.48
CA CYS A 193 -5.92 1.35 2.54
C CYS A 193 -6.35 1.10 1.08
N TYR A 194 -5.90 2.00 0.20
CA TYR A 194 -6.12 1.91 -1.23
C TYR A 194 -4.80 1.92 -1.99
N ILE A 195 -4.58 0.95 -2.89
CA ILE A 195 -3.41 0.89 -3.75
C ILE A 195 -3.86 0.73 -5.19
N CYS A 196 -3.37 1.59 -6.09
CA CYS A 196 -3.60 1.45 -7.53
C CYS A 196 -2.39 1.91 -8.35
N ASP A 197 -2.24 1.33 -9.54
CA ASP A 197 -1.18 1.65 -10.49
C ASP A 197 -1.70 2.37 -11.75
N PHE A 198 -2.90 2.92 -11.69
CA PHE A 198 -3.54 3.62 -12.80
C PHE A 198 -4.38 4.81 -12.34
N ASP A 199 -4.62 5.75 -13.26
CA ASP A 199 -5.63 6.82 -13.16
C ASP A 199 -6.42 6.88 -14.47
N HIS A 200 -7.61 7.43 -14.46
CA HIS A 200 -8.34 7.78 -15.68
C HIS A 200 -7.69 8.97 -16.38
N ARG A 201 -7.67 8.93 -17.73
CA ARG A 201 -7.32 10.11 -18.52
C ARG A 201 -8.42 11.16 -18.38
N MET A 202 -8.01 12.43 -18.35
CA MET A 202 -8.91 13.57 -18.20
C MET A 202 -8.43 14.79 -19.01
N ASP A 203 -7.52 14.54 -19.97
CA ASP A 203 -6.84 15.61 -20.71
C ASP A 203 -7.73 16.20 -21.79
N ASP A 204 -8.65 15.41 -22.37
CA ASP A 204 -9.56 15.83 -23.43
C ASP A 204 -10.91 16.27 -22.83
N ILE A 205 -11.14 17.58 -22.83
CA ILE A 205 -12.37 18.18 -22.32
C ILE A 205 -13.60 17.97 -23.23
N THR A 206 -13.41 17.45 -24.43
CA THR A 206 -14.49 17.20 -25.40
C THR A 206 -15.10 15.80 -25.24
N LEU A 207 -14.41 14.90 -24.51
CA LEU A 207 -14.84 13.54 -24.25
C LEU A 207 -15.15 13.31 -22.76
N PRO A 208 -16.17 12.51 -22.44
CA PRO A 208 -16.38 12.06 -21.07
C PRO A 208 -15.14 11.33 -20.53
N ILE A 209 -14.76 11.56 -19.27
CA ILE A 209 -13.56 10.95 -18.65
C ILE A 209 -13.58 9.42 -18.79
N LYS A 210 -14.74 8.78 -18.62
CA LYS A 210 -14.89 7.32 -18.76
C LYS A 210 -14.50 6.77 -20.13
N ASP A 211 -14.52 7.59 -21.17
CA ASP A 211 -14.25 7.21 -22.57
C ASP A 211 -12.81 7.53 -23.01
N GLN A 212 -12.01 8.21 -22.16
CA GLN A 212 -10.63 8.58 -22.46
C GLN A 212 -9.59 7.49 -22.13
N GLY A 213 -10.01 6.40 -21.48
CA GLY A 213 -9.10 5.33 -21.07
C GLY A 213 -8.33 5.63 -19.79
N ILE A 214 -7.19 4.95 -19.59
CA ILE A 214 -6.39 5.01 -18.35
C ILE A 214 -4.92 5.30 -18.63
N ILE A 215 -4.25 5.88 -17.63
CA ILE A 215 -2.80 6.07 -17.59
C ILE A 215 -2.26 5.15 -16.50
N LYS A 216 -1.26 4.33 -16.83
CA LYS A 216 -0.69 3.33 -15.92
C LYS A 216 0.76 3.69 -15.57
N SER A 217 1.15 3.47 -14.32
CA SER A 217 2.55 3.57 -13.87
C SER A 217 2.76 2.63 -12.69
N PRO A 218 3.87 1.86 -12.66
CA PRO A 218 4.07 0.81 -11.68
C PRO A 218 4.12 1.36 -10.24
N VAL A 219 3.74 0.52 -9.27
CA VAL A 219 3.85 0.80 -7.84
C VAL A 219 4.82 -0.20 -7.21
N ARG A 220 5.74 0.31 -6.41
CA ARG A 220 6.72 -0.48 -5.67
C ARG A 220 6.67 -0.12 -4.19
N ILE A 221 6.46 -1.12 -3.35
CA ILE A 221 6.47 -0.96 -1.89
C ILE A 221 7.58 -1.83 -1.34
N GLY A 222 8.63 -1.18 -0.83
CA GLY A 222 9.82 -1.84 -0.28
C GLY A 222 9.50 -2.69 0.97
N PRO A 223 10.36 -3.66 1.28
CA PRO A 223 10.16 -4.56 2.41
C PRO A 223 10.19 -3.82 3.76
N ASP A 224 9.62 -4.44 4.81
CA ASP A 224 9.55 -3.87 6.17
C ASP A 224 8.87 -2.51 6.24
N THR A 225 7.94 -2.22 5.34
CA THR A 225 7.18 -0.96 5.32
C THR A 225 5.89 -1.11 6.12
N TRP A 226 5.61 -0.11 6.96
CA TRP A 226 4.33 0.02 7.66
C TRP A 226 3.45 1.07 6.99
N ILE A 227 2.29 0.65 6.55
CA ILE A 227 1.27 1.48 5.92
C ILE A 227 0.14 1.69 6.94
N GLY A 228 -0.02 2.92 7.41
CA GLY A 228 -1.03 3.32 8.39
C GLY A 228 -2.46 3.22 7.84
N VAL A 229 -3.45 3.40 8.72
CA VAL A 229 -4.88 3.32 8.37
C VAL A 229 -5.26 4.35 7.29
N LYS A 230 -6.07 3.94 6.32
CA LYS A 230 -6.61 4.80 5.25
C LYS A 230 -5.55 5.50 4.40
N VAL A 231 -4.39 4.90 4.23
CA VAL A 231 -3.37 5.39 3.31
C VAL A 231 -3.77 5.06 1.88
N SER A 232 -3.59 6.03 0.97
CA SER A 232 -3.73 5.83 -0.47
C SER A 232 -2.36 5.86 -1.14
N VAL A 233 -1.99 4.76 -1.81
CA VAL A 233 -0.77 4.67 -2.63
C VAL A 233 -1.18 4.69 -4.09
N LEU A 234 -0.80 5.77 -4.79
CA LEU A 234 -1.22 6.04 -6.15
C LEU A 234 -0.18 5.58 -7.17
N ARG A 235 -0.57 5.51 -8.44
CA ARG A 235 0.29 5.10 -9.55
C ARG A 235 1.62 5.84 -9.58
N GLY A 236 2.68 5.14 -10.00
CA GLY A 236 4.03 5.69 -10.10
C GLY A 236 4.72 5.91 -8.76
N THR A 237 4.19 5.34 -7.68
CA THR A 237 4.79 5.44 -6.35
C THR A 237 5.88 4.37 -6.17
N THR A 238 7.03 4.79 -5.67
CA THR A 238 8.10 3.91 -5.22
C THR A 238 8.43 4.21 -3.76
N ILE A 239 8.16 3.27 -2.87
CA ILE A 239 8.44 3.37 -1.44
C ILE A 239 9.64 2.48 -1.14
N GLY A 240 10.66 3.06 -0.53
CA GLY A 240 11.87 2.36 -0.10
C GLY A 240 11.61 1.37 1.04
N ARG A 241 12.64 0.65 1.45
CA ARG A 241 12.56 -0.29 2.56
C ARG A 241 12.38 0.40 3.91
N GLY A 242 11.73 -0.27 4.84
CA GLY A 242 11.64 0.16 6.25
C GLY A 242 10.90 1.47 6.46
N CYS A 243 10.07 1.90 5.51
CA CYS A 243 9.30 3.14 5.59
C CYS A 243 8.08 3.03 6.51
N VAL A 244 7.61 4.18 6.98
CA VAL A 244 6.34 4.32 7.71
C VAL A 244 5.51 5.38 7.02
N LEU A 245 4.30 5.00 6.61
CA LEU A 245 3.31 5.92 6.06
C LEU A 245 2.27 6.21 7.15
N GLY A 246 2.16 7.47 7.55
CA GLY A 246 1.19 7.87 8.56
C GLY A 246 -0.25 7.73 8.06
N SER A 247 -1.18 7.52 8.99
CA SER A 247 -2.60 7.36 8.68
C SER A 247 -3.13 8.51 7.82
N HIS A 248 -4.03 8.19 6.86
CA HIS A 248 -4.62 9.13 5.90
C HIS A 248 -3.61 9.78 4.92
N ALA A 249 -2.39 9.27 4.81
CA ALA A 249 -1.44 9.81 3.84
C ALA A 249 -1.86 9.45 2.40
N VAL A 250 -1.68 10.40 1.48
CA VAL A 250 -1.82 10.18 0.03
C VAL A 250 -0.43 10.22 -0.59
N VAL A 251 0.05 9.05 -1.02
CA VAL A 251 1.44 8.84 -1.44
C VAL A 251 1.53 8.78 -2.96
N ARG A 252 2.40 9.63 -3.52
CA ARG A 252 2.75 9.65 -4.95
C ARG A 252 4.23 9.99 -5.12
N GLY A 253 4.88 9.35 -6.08
CA GLY A 253 6.32 9.55 -6.34
C GLY A 253 7.21 8.71 -5.43
N ALA A 254 8.43 9.17 -5.17
CA ALA A 254 9.45 8.41 -4.46
C ALA A 254 9.51 8.75 -2.97
N ILE A 255 9.48 7.74 -2.13
CA ILE A 255 9.75 7.82 -0.68
C ILE A 255 11.05 7.05 -0.42
N PRO A 256 12.13 7.71 0.03
CA PRO A 256 13.42 7.06 0.30
C PRO A 256 13.36 6.03 1.43
N ASP A 257 14.36 5.15 1.50
CA ASP A 257 14.49 4.14 2.54
C ASP A 257 14.38 4.73 3.96
N TYR A 258 13.76 3.99 4.87
CA TYR A 258 13.59 4.31 6.29
C TYR A 258 12.89 5.63 6.58
N SER A 259 12.20 6.20 5.61
CA SER A 259 11.46 7.46 5.78
C SER A 259 10.17 7.27 6.56
N ILE A 260 9.80 8.28 7.34
CA ILE A 260 8.46 8.47 7.86
C ILE A 260 7.80 9.56 7.03
N ALA A 261 6.74 9.22 6.29
CA ALA A 261 6.02 10.15 5.44
C ALA A 261 4.56 10.29 5.90
N VAL A 262 4.04 11.52 5.91
CA VAL A 262 2.69 11.86 6.40
C VAL A 262 2.04 12.92 5.52
N GLY A 263 0.72 12.99 5.55
CA GLY A 263 -0.07 14.05 4.92
C GLY A 263 -0.59 13.72 3.53
N ALA A 264 -1.33 14.64 2.94
CA ALA A 264 -1.91 14.56 1.61
C ALA A 264 -1.68 15.90 0.86
N PRO A 265 -0.71 15.95 -0.08
CA PRO A 265 0.21 14.88 -0.46
C PRO A 265 1.22 14.51 0.64
N ALA A 266 1.62 13.24 0.68
CA ALA A 266 2.58 12.75 1.68
C ALA A 266 3.96 13.38 1.50
N LYS A 267 4.54 13.83 2.62
CA LYS A 267 5.89 14.38 2.67
C LYS A 267 6.71 13.63 3.72
N VAL A 268 7.98 13.42 3.43
CA VAL A 268 8.94 12.85 4.39
C VAL A 268 9.19 13.88 5.51
N VAL A 269 8.90 13.48 6.74
CA VAL A 269 9.07 14.32 7.93
C VAL A 269 10.22 13.86 8.82
N LYS A 270 10.63 12.58 8.70
CA LYS A 270 11.66 11.99 9.54
C LYS A 270 12.31 10.79 8.84
N ASN A 271 13.53 10.46 9.24
CA ASN A 271 14.20 9.23 8.87
C ASN A 271 14.38 8.33 10.10
N ARG A 272 13.93 7.06 10.03
CA ARG A 272 14.00 6.08 11.14
C ARG A 272 15.43 5.70 11.49
N GLN A 273 16.29 5.52 10.49
CA GLN A 273 17.68 5.10 10.68
C GLN A 273 18.45 6.16 11.45
N LEU A 274 18.40 7.41 11.02
CA LEU A 274 19.05 8.52 11.73
C LEU A 274 18.53 8.66 13.17
N SER A 275 17.24 8.47 13.39
CA SER A 275 16.64 8.50 14.72
C SER A 275 17.12 7.37 15.61
N TRP A 276 17.32 6.17 15.05
CA TRP A 276 17.84 5.02 15.76
C TRP A 276 19.31 5.21 16.14
N GLU A 277 20.13 5.70 15.23
CA GLU A 277 21.55 5.99 15.43
C GLU A 277 21.75 7.04 16.52
N ALA A 278 21.00 8.15 16.47
CA ALA A 278 21.02 9.18 17.49
C ALA A 278 20.60 8.64 18.88
N SER A 279 19.54 7.84 18.95
CA SER A 279 19.10 7.21 20.20
C SER A 279 20.07 6.16 20.71
N ALA A 280 20.82 5.46 19.85
CA ALA A 280 21.86 4.52 20.25
C ALA A 280 23.07 5.24 20.86
N ALA A 281 23.50 6.33 20.25
CA ALA A 281 24.57 7.16 20.78
C ALA A 281 24.22 7.72 22.18
N GLN A 282 23.03 8.24 22.34
CA GLN A 282 22.54 8.76 23.63
C GLN A 282 22.47 7.67 24.72
N ARG A 283 22.05 6.45 24.37
CA ARG A 283 22.06 5.29 25.30
C ARG A 283 23.47 4.89 25.69
N ALA A 284 24.43 4.90 24.75
CA ALA A 284 25.81 4.57 25.01
C ALA A 284 26.47 5.61 25.96
N GLU A 285 26.19 6.89 25.74
CA GLU A 285 26.67 7.98 26.62
C GLU A 285 26.13 7.83 28.05
N LEU A 286 24.81 7.55 28.18
CA LEU A 286 24.19 7.32 29.49
C LEU A 286 24.78 6.10 30.20
N ALA A 287 25.00 5.00 29.47
CA ALA A 287 25.61 3.79 30.04
C ALA A 287 27.03 4.03 30.52
N ALA A 288 27.84 4.81 29.77
CA ALA A 288 29.18 5.20 30.16
C ALA A 288 29.17 6.08 31.45
N ALA A 289 28.25 7.02 31.54
CA ALA A 289 28.10 7.88 32.70
C ALA A 289 27.70 7.07 33.95
N LEU A 290 26.80 6.11 33.84
CA LEU A 290 26.41 5.22 34.94
C LEU A 290 27.56 4.35 35.40
N ALA A 291 28.34 3.78 34.49
CA ALA A 291 29.50 2.97 34.81
C ALA A 291 30.60 3.78 35.52
N ASP A 292 30.76 5.08 35.20
CA ASP A 292 31.68 5.97 35.90
C ASP A 292 31.24 6.27 37.33
N ILE A 293 29.94 6.49 37.54
CA ILE A 293 29.36 6.68 38.89
C ILE A 293 29.57 5.43 39.76
N GLU A 294 29.34 4.24 39.22
CA GLU A 294 29.55 2.97 39.91
C GLU A 294 31.02 2.75 40.29
N ARG A 295 31.94 3.05 39.39
CA ARG A 295 33.39 3.00 39.68
C ARG A 295 33.78 3.96 40.80
N LYS A 296 33.26 5.18 40.80
CA LYS A 296 33.51 6.17 41.86
C LYS A 296 32.93 5.76 43.23
N LYS A 297 31.79 5.04 43.23
CA LYS A 297 31.23 4.49 44.48
C LYS A 297 32.03 3.31 45.02
N ALA A 298 32.56 2.44 44.16
CA ALA A 298 33.37 1.29 44.56
C ALA A 298 34.78 1.69 45.06
N ALA A 299 35.24 2.90 44.72
CA ALA A 299 36.55 3.45 45.15
C ALA A 299 36.49 4.24 46.47
N ARG A 300 35.33 4.41 47.09
CA ARG A 300 35.10 5.02 48.40
C ARG A 300 34.83 3.96 49.47
#